data_88013628b69da85ffa74e9731ee0af61
#
_entry.id   88013628b69da85ffa74e9731ee0af61
#
_cell.length_a   1.000
_cell.length_b   1.000
_cell.length_c   1.000
_cell.angle_alpha   90.00
_cell.angle_beta   90.00
_cell.angle_gamma   90.00
#
_symmetry.space_group_name_H-M   'P 1'
#
loop_
_entity.id
_entity.type
_entity.pdbx_description
1 polymer ?
#
loop_
_entity_poly.entity_id
_entity_poly.type
_entity_poly.pdbx_seq_one_letter_code
_entity_poly.pdbx_strand_id
1 'polypeptide(L)'
;MLEAYRSHVAEREELGVPPKPLDAAWTSELVELLQDPPKGEEDFLLDLLTNRIPPGVDEAAYVKAGFLSAIVKDEASSPIVDKPLAVELLGNMLGGYNVSTLIDLLDDQDLAEKAADQLKNITLVFDAFYDISAKADQGNSLAKAIIQSWADAEWFNSKDPVASEIKAVVFKVSGETNTDDLSPAQDAWSRPDIPLHAKAMYKMQREGLQPEEPGAIGPMGQIKAIKERGLPVAYVGDVVGTGSSRKSATNSVLWFFGDEIDGVPNKNSGGICIGNKIAPIFFNTMEDAGALVFEAPVEKINTGQVIKIFPYEGKITDESGEILSEFEMKSDVIFDEVQADGRINLIIGRSLTQRSRAVSYT
;
A
#
# COMPACT_ATOMS: atom_id res chain seq x y z
N MET A 1 -11.08 -23.97 -11.09
CA MET A 1 -10.71 -22.63 -10.57
C MET A 1 -11.73 -21.56 -10.93
N LEU A 2 -12.01 -21.20 -12.20
CA LEU A 2 -12.82 -20.04 -12.61
C LEU A 2 -14.23 -20.01 -12.00
N GLU A 3 -14.99 -21.11 -12.08
CA GLU A 3 -16.34 -21.19 -11.51
C GLU A 3 -16.33 -21.01 -9.99
N ALA A 4 -15.40 -21.66 -9.30
CA ALA A 4 -15.25 -21.55 -7.85
C ALA A 4 -14.88 -20.12 -7.43
N TYR A 5 -13.98 -19.46 -8.19
CA TYR A 5 -13.62 -18.08 -7.93
C TYR A 5 -14.79 -17.11 -8.16
N ARG A 6 -15.58 -17.29 -9.23
CA ARG A 6 -16.78 -16.48 -9.49
C ARG A 6 -17.84 -16.66 -8.40
N SER A 7 -18.03 -17.89 -7.91
CA SER A 7 -18.89 -18.13 -6.75
C SER A 7 -18.39 -17.41 -5.51
N HIS A 8 -17.07 -17.45 -5.27
CA HIS A 8 -16.45 -16.71 -4.17
C HIS A 8 -16.63 -15.18 -4.32
N VAL A 9 -16.48 -14.63 -5.51
CA VAL A 9 -16.74 -13.21 -5.78
C VAL A 9 -18.18 -12.84 -5.39
N ALA A 10 -19.16 -13.64 -5.82
CA ALA A 10 -20.59 -13.40 -5.50
C ALA A 10 -20.86 -13.45 -3.98
N GLU A 11 -20.31 -14.45 -3.26
CA GLU A 11 -20.42 -14.53 -1.80
C GLU A 11 -19.81 -13.31 -1.10
N ARG A 12 -18.70 -12.80 -1.61
CA ARG A 12 -18.03 -11.62 -1.04
C ARG A 12 -18.81 -10.34 -1.34
N GLU A 13 -19.43 -10.24 -2.52
CA GLU A 13 -20.28 -9.11 -2.90
C GLU A 13 -21.51 -9.01 -1.98
N GLU A 14 -22.13 -10.14 -1.61
CA GLU A 14 -23.21 -10.15 -0.63
C GLU A 14 -22.76 -9.60 0.74
N LEU A 15 -21.50 -9.80 1.11
CA LEU A 15 -20.90 -9.22 2.31
C LEU A 15 -20.49 -7.74 2.11
N GLY A 16 -20.56 -7.19 0.89
CA GLY A 16 -20.10 -5.84 0.56
C GLY A 16 -18.60 -5.63 0.74
N VAL A 17 -17.79 -6.65 0.41
CA VAL A 17 -16.32 -6.62 0.45
C VAL A 17 -15.74 -7.29 -0.78
N PRO A 18 -14.51 -6.91 -1.22
CA PRO A 18 -13.88 -7.52 -2.39
C PRO A 18 -13.57 -9.01 -2.15
N PRO A 19 -13.39 -9.80 -3.22
CA PRO A 19 -12.93 -11.18 -3.11
C PRO A 19 -11.58 -11.22 -2.38
N LYS A 20 -11.30 -12.34 -1.69
CA LYS A 20 -9.99 -12.54 -1.08
C LYS A 20 -8.90 -12.59 -2.14
N PRO A 21 -7.66 -12.20 -1.82
CA PRO A 21 -6.52 -12.51 -2.66
C PRO A 21 -6.44 -14.00 -2.97
N LEU A 22 -5.88 -14.35 -4.11
CA LEU A 22 -5.63 -15.74 -4.47
C LEU A 22 -4.59 -16.35 -3.51
N ASP A 23 -4.88 -17.53 -3.01
CA ASP A 23 -3.91 -18.34 -2.29
C ASP A 23 -3.01 -19.15 -3.24
N ALA A 24 -2.06 -19.91 -2.70
CA ALA A 24 -1.12 -20.70 -3.49
C ALA A 24 -1.81 -21.77 -4.36
N ALA A 25 -2.91 -22.37 -3.86
CA ALA A 25 -3.65 -23.40 -4.59
C ALA A 25 -4.35 -22.78 -5.82
N TRP A 26 -5.10 -21.70 -5.63
CA TRP A 26 -5.75 -20.99 -6.74
C TRP A 26 -4.75 -20.34 -7.68
N THR A 27 -3.62 -19.87 -7.18
CA THR A 27 -2.54 -19.34 -8.04
C THR A 27 -1.93 -20.43 -8.90
N SER A 28 -1.75 -21.65 -8.38
CA SER A 28 -1.26 -22.79 -9.17
C SER A 28 -2.24 -23.17 -10.27
N GLU A 29 -3.55 -23.25 -9.96
CA GLU A 29 -4.58 -23.51 -10.98
C GLU A 29 -4.66 -22.37 -12.02
N LEU A 30 -4.45 -21.11 -11.59
CA LEU A 30 -4.37 -19.97 -12.50
C LEU A 30 -3.20 -20.10 -13.47
N VAL A 31 -2.02 -20.52 -12.99
CA VAL A 31 -0.83 -20.74 -13.82
C VAL A 31 -1.09 -21.80 -14.91
N GLU A 32 -1.82 -22.87 -14.60
CA GLU A 32 -2.22 -23.85 -15.59
C GLU A 32 -3.12 -23.24 -16.68
N LEU A 33 -4.10 -22.41 -16.27
CA LEU A 33 -4.99 -21.72 -17.20
C LEU A 33 -4.28 -20.65 -18.04
N LEU A 34 -3.27 -19.99 -17.51
CA LEU A 34 -2.47 -19.01 -18.26
C LEU A 34 -1.64 -19.64 -19.36
N GLN A 35 -1.28 -20.93 -19.26
CA GLN A 35 -0.56 -21.67 -20.31
C GLN A 35 -1.49 -22.14 -21.44
N ASP A 36 -2.76 -22.42 -21.15
CA ASP A 36 -3.79 -22.80 -22.13
C ASP A 36 -5.12 -22.14 -21.77
N PRO A 37 -5.26 -20.81 -22.02
CA PRO A 37 -6.41 -20.06 -21.58
C PRO A 37 -7.68 -20.47 -22.32
N PRO A 38 -8.79 -20.70 -21.60
CA PRO A 38 -10.09 -20.87 -22.23
C PRO A 38 -10.46 -19.61 -23.03
N LYS A 39 -11.01 -19.81 -24.22
CA LYS A 39 -11.38 -18.73 -25.11
C LYS A 39 -12.34 -17.73 -24.45
N GLY A 40 -11.97 -16.46 -24.45
CA GLY A 40 -12.74 -15.36 -23.88
C GLY A 40 -12.51 -15.12 -22.39
N GLU A 41 -11.55 -15.83 -21.79
CA GLU A 41 -11.14 -15.63 -20.38
C GLU A 41 -9.78 -14.92 -20.25
N GLU A 42 -9.14 -14.59 -21.37
CA GLU A 42 -7.76 -14.11 -21.42
C GLU A 42 -7.54 -12.87 -20.57
N ASP A 43 -8.38 -11.85 -20.72
CA ASP A 43 -8.28 -10.59 -19.97
C ASP A 43 -8.54 -10.81 -18.47
N PHE A 44 -9.50 -11.68 -18.14
CA PHE A 44 -9.83 -12.00 -16.76
C PHE A 44 -8.69 -12.75 -16.06
N LEU A 45 -8.08 -13.72 -16.71
CA LEU A 45 -6.92 -14.45 -16.17
C LEU A 45 -5.73 -13.53 -15.97
N LEU A 46 -5.51 -12.60 -16.90
CA LEU A 46 -4.44 -11.61 -16.78
C LEU A 46 -4.68 -10.63 -15.62
N ASP A 47 -5.93 -10.19 -15.43
CA ASP A 47 -6.30 -9.38 -14.27
C ASP A 47 -6.05 -10.13 -12.95
N LEU A 48 -6.42 -11.41 -12.86
CA LEU A 48 -6.15 -12.24 -11.69
C LEU A 48 -4.65 -12.34 -11.39
N LEU A 49 -3.83 -12.58 -12.41
CA LEU A 49 -2.37 -12.65 -12.26
C LEU A 49 -1.77 -11.33 -11.79
N THR A 50 -2.25 -10.22 -12.34
CA THR A 50 -1.70 -8.90 -12.08
C THR A 50 -2.13 -8.36 -10.71
N ASN A 51 -3.44 -8.42 -10.41
CA ASN A 51 -4.05 -7.64 -9.35
C ASN A 51 -4.57 -8.45 -8.16
N ARG A 52 -4.64 -9.79 -8.27
CA ARG A 52 -5.28 -10.59 -7.22
C ARG A 52 -4.35 -11.52 -6.44
N ILE A 53 -3.06 -11.52 -6.73
CA ILE A 53 -2.04 -12.29 -6.02
C ILE A 53 -1.23 -11.33 -5.14
N PRO A 54 -1.12 -11.58 -3.81
CA PRO A 54 -0.30 -10.75 -2.93
C PRO A 54 1.16 -10.72 -3.41
N PRO A 55 1.82 -9.54 -3.51
CA PRO A 55 3.18 -9.46 -4.06
C PRO A 55 4.29 -9.68 -3.03
N GLY A 56 3.94 -9.86 -1.75
CA GLY A 56 4.89 -9.95 -0.62
C GLY A 56 5.38 -11.38 -0.33
N VAL A 57 5.61 -11.65 0.94
CA VAL A 57 6.09 -12.97 1.44
C VAL A 57 4.92 -13.94 1.66
N ASP A 58 4.17 -14.21 0.64
CA ASP A 58 3.03 -15.12 0.62
C ASP A 58 3.34 -16.32 -0.29
N GLU A 59 2.83 -17.51 0.04
CA GLU A 59 3.07 -18.71 -0.78
C GLU A 59 2.55 -18.54 -2.22
N ALA A 60 1.45 -17.83 -2.41
CA ALA A 60 0.91 -17.49 -3.73
C ALA A 60 1.89 -16.63 -4.55
N ALA A 61 2.60 -15.72 -3.90
CA ALA A 61 3.60 -14.89 -4.55
C ALA A 61 4.80 -15.70 -5.07
N TYR A 62 5.22 -16.72 -4.33
CA TYR A 62 6.28 -17.63 -4.82
C TYR A 62 5.83 -18.42 -6.05
N VAL A 63 4.57 -18.88 -6.10
CA VAL A 63 4.02 -19.56 -7.28
C VAL A 63 4.01 -18.61 -8.49
N LYS A 64 3.52 -17.37 -8.31
CA LYS A 64 3.53 -16.33 -9.35
C LYS A 64 4.95 -16.07 -9.85
N ALA A 65 5.89 -15.82 -8.93
CA ALA A 65 7.28 -15.53 -9.31
C ALA A 65 7.95 -16.71 -10.03
N GLY A 66 7.69 -17.95 -9.60
CA GLY A 66 8.17 -19.15 -10.27
C GLY A 66 7.69 -19.25 -11.71
N PHE A 67 6.40 -19.03 -11.95
CA PHE A 67 5.82 -19.01 -13.30
C PHE A 67 6.43 -17.91 -14.18
N LEU A 68 6.49 -16.67 -13.67
CA LEU A 68 7.06 -15.54 -14.43
C LEU A 68 8.55 -15.77 -14.75
N SER A 69 9.31 -16.34 -13.81
CA SER A 69 10.70 -16.72 -14.02
C SER A 69 10.84 -17.82 -15.08
N ALA A 70 9.93 -18.81 -15.09
CA ALA A 70 9.92 -19.85 -16.11
C ALA A 70 9.60 -19.30 -17.52
N ILE A 71 8.70 -18.31 -17.63
CA ILE A 71 8.40 -17.61 -18.90
C ILE A 71 9.65 -16.92 -19.46
N VAL A 72 10.37 -16.13 -18.65
CA VAL A 72 11.55 -15.39 -19.13
C VAL A 72 12.73 -16.31 -19.47
N LYS A 73 12.80 -17.51 -18.88
CA LYS A 73 13.82 -18.54 -19.13
C LYS A 73 13.47 -19.54 -20.25
N ASP A 74 12.33 -19.38 -20.91
CA ASP A 74 11.80 -20.33 -21.91
C ASP A 74 11.50 -21.74 -21.34
N GLU A 75 11.28 -21.85 -20.05
CA GLU A 75 10.91 -23.10 -19.35
C GLU A 75 9.39 -23.30 -19.30
N ALA A 76 8.63 -22.22 -19.51
CA ALA A 76 7.17 -22.22 -19.68
C ALA A 76 6.76 -21.26 -20.78
N SER A 77 5.54 -21.42 -21.30
CA SER A 77 4.97 -20.52 -22.30
C SER A 77 3.51 -20.18 -21.98
N SER A 78 3.09 -19.00 -22.38
CA SER A 78 1.70 -18.54 -22.28
C SER A 78 1.38 -17.70 -23.53
N PRO A 79 0.19 -17.84 -24.12
CA PRO A 79 -0.20 -16.98 -25.24
C PRO A 79 -0.57 -15.55 -24.81
N ILE A 80 -0.74 -15.31 -23.51
CA ILE A 80 -1.19 -14.02 -22.94
C ILE A 80 -0.19 -13.38 -21.96
N VAL A 81 0.88 -14.09 -21.59
CA VAL A 81 1.98 -13.56 -20.76
C VAL A 81 3.26 -13.69 -21.54
N ASP A 82 3.69 -12.62 -22.19
CA ASP A 82 4.97 -12.56 -22.87
C ASP A 82 6.13 -12.25 -21.89
N LYS A 83 7.38 -12.39 -22.36
CA LYS A 83 8.55 -12.13 -21.54
C LYS A 83 8.64 -10.69 -21.03
N PRO A 84 8.39 -9.63 -21.83
CA PRO A 84 8.37 -8.26 -21.36
C PRO A 84 7.38 -8.02 -20.22
N LEU A 85 6.18 -8.58 -20.31
CA LEU A 85 5.18 -8.48 -19.25
C LEU A 85 5.62 -9.28 -18.00
N ALA A 86 6.20 -10.46 -18.17
CA ALA A 86 6.71 -11.24 -17.05
C ALA A 86 7.83 -10.50 -16.29
N VAL A 87 8.72 -9.78 -16.97
CA VAL A 87 9.74 -8.94 -16.34
C VAL A 87 9.10 -7.80 -15.54
N GLU A 88 8.08 -7.15 -16.08
CA GLU A 88 7.35 -6.08 -15.42
C GLU A 88 6.66 -6.57 -14.14
N LEU A 89 5.93 -7.69 -14.23
CA LEU A 89 5.26 -8.29 -13.09
C LEU A 89 6.26 -8.81 -12.02
N LEU A 90 7.43 -9.29 -12.40
CA LEU A 90 8.52 -9.60 -11.46
C LEU A 90 9.01 -8.33 -10.75
N GLY A 91 9.10 -7.21 -11.46
CA GLY A 91 9.51 -5.93 -10.90
C GLY A 91 8.59 -5.41 -9.79
N ASN A 92 7.30 -5.74 -9.87
CA ASN A 92 6.29 -5.32 -8.90
C ASN A 92 6.20 -6.22 -7.66
N MET A 93 7.01 -7.28 -7.56
CA MET A 93 6.99 -8.18 -6.42
C MET A 93 7.89 -7.69 -5.28
N LEU A 94 7.48 -7.91 -4.03
CA LEU A 94 8.07 -7.29 -2.84
C LEU A 94 8.76 -8.30 -1.90
N GLY A 95 8.91 -9.55 -2.31
CA GLY A 95 9.45 -10.61 -1.44
C GLY A 95 10.96 -10.84 -1.55
N GLY A 96 11.66 -10.20 -2.48
CA GLY A 96 13.09 -10.38 -2.74
C GLY A 96 13.43 -11.60 -3.61
N TYR A 97 12.55 -12.60 -3.72
CA TYR A 97 12.72 -13.83 -4.52
C TYR A 97 12.68 -13.58 -6.04
N ASN A 98 12.16 -12.45 -6.46
CA ASN A 98 12.09 -11.97 -7.84
C ASN A 98 13.42 -11.35 -8.33
N VAL A 99 14.24 -10.85 -7.40
CA VAL A 99 15.43 -10.03 -7.71
C VAL A 99 16.49 -10.82 -8.45
N SER A 100 16.75 -12.08 -8.06
CA SER A 100 17.76 -12.91 -8.73
C SER A 100 17.45 -13.13 -10.21
N THR A 101 16.19 -13.39 -10.57
CA THR A 101 15.77 -13.54 -11.98
C THR A 101 16.02 -12.25 -12.76
N LEU A 102 15.69 -11.09 -12.20
CA LEU A 102 15.93 -9.80 -12.85
C LEU A 102 17.43 -9.51 -13.02
N ILE A 103 18.27 -9.92 -12.07
CA ILE A 103 19.73 -9.79 -12.17
C ILE A 103 20.30 -10.69 -13.26
N ASP A 104 19.81 -11.93 -13.37
CA ASP A 104 20.22 -12.85 -14.43
C ASP A 104 19.94 -12.26 -15.82
N LEU A 105 18.81 -11.58 -15.98
CA LEU A 105 18.40 -10.96 -17.24
C LEU A 105 19.25 -9.73 -17.64
N LEU A 106 20.10 -9.20 -16.78
CA LEU A 106 21.01 -8.09 -17.15
C LEU A 106 22.04 -8.48 -18.23
N ASP A 107 22.20 -9.75 -18.52
CA ASP A 107 23.05 -10.26 -19.60
C ASP A 107 22.22 -10.75 -20.81
N ASP A 108 20.90 -10.64 -20.78
CA ASP A 108 20.00 -11.01 -21.87
C ASP A 108 19.99 -9.91 -22.95
N GLN A 109 19.94 -10.31 -24.25
CA GLN A 109 20.01 -9.36 -25.36
C GLN A 109 18.74 -8.49 -25.52
N ASP A 110 17.59 -9.05 -25.18
CA ASP A 110 16.28 -8.44 -25.45
C ASP A 110 15.62 -7.88 -24.19
N LEU A 111 15.94 -8.42 -23.02
CA LEU A 111 15.24 -8.11 -21.75
C LEU A 111 16.08 -7.29 -20.77
N ALA A 112 17.39 -7.14 -21.00
CA ALA A 112 18.30 -6.53 -20.02
C ALA A 112 17.93 -5.10 -19.65
N GLU A 113 17.53 -4.26 -20.60
CA GLU A 113 17.13 -2.88 -20.32
C GLU A 113 15.86 -2.84 -19.47
N LYS A 114 14.85 -3.67 -19.81
CA LYS A 114 13.61 -3.73 -19.04
C LYS A 114 13.85 -4.27 -17.62
N ALA A 115 14.70 -5.28 -17.47
CA ALA A 115 15.08 -5.80 -16.15
C ALA A 115 15.84 -4.75 -15.31
N ALA A 116 16.73 -3.99 -15.94
CA ALA A 116 17.43 -2.89 -15.26
C ALA A 116 16.48 -1.80 -14.79
N ASP A 117 15.48 -1.43 -15.59
CA ASP A 117 14.48 -0.43 -15.20
C ASP A 117 13.62 -0.91 -14.04
N GLN A 118 13.28 -2.20 -13.98
CA GLN A 118 12.61 -2.76 -12.79
C GLN A 118 13.52 -2.70 -11.55
N LEU A 119 14.78 -3.12 -11.67
CA LEU A 119 15.74 -3.15 -10.55
C LEU A 119 16.02 -1.77 -9.96
N LYS A 120 16.04 -0.70 -10.77
CA LYS A 120 16.21 0.68 -10.27
C LYS A 120 15.15 1.08 -9.25
N ASN A 121 13.92 0.57 -9.39
CA ASN A 121 12.80 0.89 -8.52
C ASN A 121 12.68 -0.05 -7.29
N ILE A 122 13.38 -1.18 -7.29
CA ILE A 122 13.37 -2.13 -6.18
C ILE A 122 14.37 -1.67 -5.12
N THR A 123 13.89 -1.41 -3.91
CA THR A 123 14.75 -1.08 -2.75
C THR A 123 15.06 -2.30 -1.86
N LEU A 124 14.22 -3.35 -1.91
CA LEU A 124 14.35 -4.58 -1.13
C LEU A 124 15.32 -5.59 -1.80
N VAL A 125 16.55 -5.16 -2.06
CA VAL A 125 17.54 -5.99 -2.75
C VAL A 125 18.46 -6.74 -1.78
N PHE A 126 18.58 -6.31 -0.52
CA PHE A 126 19.40 -6.94 0.53
C PHE A 126 20.80 -7.36 0.01
N ASP A 127 21.15 -8.65 0.13
CA ASP A 127 22.43 -9.19 -0.30
C ASP A 127 22.60 -9.27 -1.83
N ALA A 128 21.51 -9.28 -2.58
CA ALA A 128 21.54 -9.21 -4.04
C ALA A 128 22.19 -7.92 -4.59
N PHE A 129 22.37 -6.90 -3.74
CA PHE A 129 23.20 -5.74 -4.03
C PHE A 129 24.62 -6.13 -4.48
N TYR A 130 25.21 -7.13 -3.85
CA TYR A 130 26.57 -7.58 -4.17
C TYR A 130 26.65 -8.29 -5.52
N ASP A 131 25.58 -8.97 -5.94
CA ASP A 131 25.51 -9.63 -7.26
C ASP A 131 25.46 -8.56 -8.37
N ILE A 132 24.71 -7.50 -8.17
CA ILE A 132 24.66 -6.36 -9.10
C ILE A 132 26.00 -5.63 -9.12
N SER A 133 26.64 -5.42 -7.95
CA SER A 133 27.96 -4.82 -7.87
C SER A 133 29.02 -5.66 -8.59
N ALA A 134 28.98 -6.98 -8.44
CA ALA A 134 29.89 -7.88 -9.15
C ALA A 134 29.73 -7.81 -10.68
N LYS A 135 28.50 -7.71 -11.18
CA LYS A 135 28.27 -7.50 -12.63
C LYS A 135 28.78 -6.14 -13.10
N ALA A 136 28.63 -5.10 -12.30
CA ALA A 136 29.16 -3.77 -12.60
C ALA A 136 30.70 -3.76 -12.66
N ASP A 137 31.37 -4.46 -11.74
CA ASP A 137 32.84 -4.64 -11.73
C ASP A 137 33.33 -5.43 -12.94
N GLN A 138 32.53 -6.37 -13.45
CA GLN A 138 32.79 -7.12 -14.69
C GLN A 138 32.51 -6.30 -15.96
N GLY A 139 32.05 -5.07 -15.84
CA GLY A 139 31.85 -4.14 -16.97
C GLY A 139 30.42 -4.04 -17.49
N ASN A 140 29.43 -4.71 -16.85
CA ASN A 140 28.02 -4.57 -17.22
C ASN A 140 27.55 -3.13 -17.00
N SER A 141 27.22 -2.42 -18.09
CA SER A 141 26.82 -1.01 -18.04
C SER A 141 25.46 -0.78 -17.38
N LEU A 142 24.53 -1.73 -17.51
CA LEU A 142 23.21 -1.64 -16.87
C LEU A 142 23.31 -1.80 -15.37
N ALA A 143 24.16 -2.74 -14.90
CA ALA A 143 24.43 -2.88 -13.47
C ALA A 143 25.05 -1.60 -12.86
N LYS A 144 25.95 -0.93 -13.59
CA LYS A 144 26.49 0.38 -13.18
C LYS A 144 25.39 1.44 -13.13
N ALA A 145 24.50 1.48 -14.12
CA ALA A 145 23.39 2.43 -14.16
C ALA A 145 22.39 2.20 -13.01
N ILE A 146 22.14 0.95 -12.62
CA ILE A 146 21.30 0.61 -11.47
C ILE A 146 21.91 1.16 -10.19
N ILE A 147 23.21 0.89 -9.94
CA ILE A 147 23.90 1.40 -8.75
C ILE A 147 23.92 2.93 -8.73
N GLN A 148 24.12 3.57 -9.88
CA GLN A 148 24.08 5.03 -9.98
C GLN A 148 22.69 5.57 -9.66
N SER A 149 21.62 4.97 -10.20
CA SER A 149 20.24 5.34 -9.89
C SER A 149 19.94 5.27 -8.38
N TRP A 150 20.40 4.24 -7.71
CA TRP A 150 20.27 4.12 -6.26
C TRP A 150 21.12 5.14 -5.50
N ALA A 151 22.35 5.44 -5.97
CA ALA A 151 23.22 6.46 -5.38
C ALA A 151 22.61 7.86 -5.48
N ASP A 152 21.89 8.13 -6.57
CA ASP A 152 21.17 9.38 -6.82
C ASP A 152 19.80 9.43 -6.12
N ALA A 153 19.42 8.35 -5.46
CA ALA A 153 18.12 8.19 -4.78
C ALA A 153 16.92 8.39 -5.71
N GLU A 154 17.01 7.93 -6.97
CA GLU A 154 15.90 8.06 -7.93
C GLU A 154 14.62 7.35 -7.45
N TRP A 155 14.74 6.22 -6.72
CA TRP A 155 13.64 5.51 -6.08
C TRP A 155 12.77 6.42 -5.18
N PHE A 156 13.33 7.54 -4.69
CA PHE A 156 12.67 8.53 -3.85
C PHE A 156 12.35 9.81 -4.63
N ASN A 157 13.34 10.35 -5.35
CA ASN A 157 13.22 11.63 -6.04
C ASN A 157 12.24 11.61 -7.22
N SER A 158 11.91 10.43 -7.74
CA SER A 158 10.91 10.26 -8.81
C SER A 158 9.47 10.31 -8.30
N LYS A 159 9.26 10.24 -6.99
CA LYS A 159 7.94 10.32 -6.36
C LYS A 159 7.58 11.77 -6.04
N ASP A 160 6.29 12.08 -6.14
CA ASP A 160 5.80 13.40 -5.79
C ASP A 160 5.98 13.70 -4.30
N PRO A 161 6.46 14.88 -3.93
CA PRO A 161 6.48 15.30 -2.54
C PRO A 161 5.06 15.52 -2.01
N VAL A 162 4.92 15.57 -0.69
CA VAL A 162 3.64 15.96 -0.06
C VAL A 162 3.17 17.30 -0.63
N ALA A 163 1.92 17.38 -1.06
CA ALA A 163 1.36 18.59 -1.62
C ALA A 163 1.37 19.76 -0.61
N SER A 164 1.65 20.96 -1.05
CA SER A 164 1.65 22.17 -0.20
C SER A 164 0.26 22.57 0.27
N GLU A 165 -0.80 22.18 -0.46
CA GLU A 165 -2.21 22.30 -0.08
C GLU A 165 -2.90 20.97 -0.37
N ILE A 166 -3.57 20.40 0.65
CA ILE A 166 -4.35 19.18 0.54
C ILE A 166 -5.80 19.52 0.89
N LYS A 167 -6.71 19.33 -0.07
CA LYS A 167 -8.15 19.46 0.15
C LYS A 167 -8.72 18.11 0.55
N ALA A 168 -9.38 18.05 1.71
CA ALA A 168 -9.94 16.81 2.25
C ALA A 168 -11.33 17.04 2.84
N VAL A 169 -12.15 15.98 2.86
CA VAL A 169 -13.40 15.95 3.63
C VAL A 169 -13.15 15.24 4.96
N VAL A 170 -13.77 15.71 6.02
CA VAL A 170 -13.53 15.23 7.38
C VAL A 170 -14.48 14.10 7.76
N PHE A 171 -13.94 13.04 8.36
CA PHE A 171 -14.65 12.10 9.22
C PHE A 171 -14.08 12.23 10.63
N LYS A 172 -14.86 12.81 11.57
CA LYS A 172 -14.42 13.08 12.94
C LYS A 172 -15.13 12.20 13.94
N VAL A 173 -14.39 11.68 14.91
CA VAL A 173 -14.92 10.97 16.06
C VAL A 173 -14.48 11.69 17.34
N SER A 174 -15.46 12.15 18.13
CA SER A 174 -15.23 12.84 19.39
C SER A 174 -14.89 11.88 20.53
N GLY A 175 -14.18 12.40 21.54
CA GLY A 175 -13.75 11.65 22.70
C GLY A 175 -12.55 10.74 22.44
N GLU A 176 -12.31 9.79 23.33
CA GLU A 176 -11.23 8.82 23.18
C GLU A 176 -11.63 7.70 22.25
N THR A 177 -10.84 7.46 21.21
CA THR A 177 -10.93 6.29 20.33
C THR A 177 -9.80 5.33 20.67
N ASN A 178 -10.14 4.18 21.20
CA ASN A 178 -9.17 3.11 21.44
C ASN A 178 -9.11 2.14 20.25
N THR A 179 -8.10 1.27 20.26
CA THR A 179 -7.91 0.31 19.17
C THR A 179 -8.98 -0.78 19.13
N ASP A 180 -9.76 -0.99 20.19
CA ASP A 180 -10.91 -1.91 20.17
C ASP A 180 -12.14 -1.27 19.50
N ASP A 181 -12.25 0.07 19.48
CA ASP A 181 -13.25 0.75 18.63
C ASP A 181 -12.97 0.53 17.14
N LEU A 182 -11.68 0.52 16.77
CA LEU A 182 -11.23 0.39 15.38
C LEU A 182 -11.04 -1.06 14.92
N SER A 183 -10.76 -1.96 15.85
CA SER A 183 -10.48 -3.39 15.61
C SER A 183 -10.96 -4.21 16.81
N PRO A 184 -12.27 -4.44 16.94
CA PRO A 184 -12.84 -5.11 18.08
C PRO A 184 -12.26 -6.51 18.33
N ALA A 185 -11.93 -6.80 19.59
CA ALA A 185 -11.40 -8.11 19.98
C ALA A 185 -12.35 -9.27 19.64
N GLN A 186 -13.66 -9.02 19.69
CA GLN A 186 -14.69 -10.00 19.33
C GLN A 186 -14.65 -10.42 17.86
N ASP A 187 -14.13 -9.55 16.99
CA ASP A 187 -14.00 -9.77 15.55
C ASP A 187 -12.55 -10.12 15.16
N ALA A 188 -11.68 -10.47 16.11
CA ALA A 188 -10.27 -10.76 15.87
C ALA A 188 -10.01 -11.86 14.85
N TRP A 189 -10.93 -12.79 14.69
CA TRP A 189 -10.88 -13.86 13.69
C TRP A 189 -10.86 -13.35 12.25
N SER A 190 -11.40 -12.16 11.98
CA SER A 190 -11.44 -11.55 10.64
C SER A 190 -10.23 -10.66 10.34
N ARG A 191 -9.32 -10.41 11.28
CA ARG A 191 -8.15 -9.52 11.10
C ARG A 191 -7.28 -9.83 9.88
N PRO A 192 -7.07 -11.10 9.46
CA PRO A 192 -6.33 -11.38 8.24
C PRO A 192 -7.04 -10.90 6.96
N ASP A 193 -8.36 -10.73 7.01
CA ASP A 193 -9.20 -10.24 5.94
C ASP A 193 -9.53 -8.76 6.20
N ILE A 194 -8.62 -7.87 5.81
CA ILE A 194 -8.70 -6.43 6.12
C ILE A 194 -10.06 -5.83 5.72
N PRO A 195 -10.58 -6.04 4.49
CA PRO A 195 -11.88 -5.48 4.09
C PRO A 195 -13.03 -5.92 4.98
N LEU A 196 -13.06 -7.19 5.34
CA LEU A 196 -14.12 -7.72 6.20
C LEU A 196 -13.96 -7.21 7.64
N HIS A 197 -12.73 -7.19 8.15
CA HIS A 197 -12.46 -6.72 9.51
C HIS A 197 -12.76 -5.24 9.68
N ALA A 198 -12.44 -4.42 8.69
CA ALA A 198 -12.69 -2.99 8.73
C ALA A 198 -14.18 -2.64 8.90
N LYS A 199 -15.10 -3.48 8.44
CA LYS A 199 -16.55 -3.31 8.67
C LYS A 199 -16.95 -3.40 10.14
N ALA A 200 -16.11 -3.96 11.01
CA ALA A 200 -16.34 -3.98 12.45
C ALA A 200 -15.91 -2.67 13.15
N MET A 201 -15.27 -1.73 12.43
CA MET A 201 -14.86 -0.45 12.96
C MET A 201 -16.07 0.33 13.49
N TYR A 202 -15.99 0.75 14.74
CA TYR A 202 -17.08 1.41 15.47
C TYR A 202 -18.40 0.61 15.57
N LYS A 203 -18.32 -0.70 15.50
CA LYS A 203 -19.48 -1.59 15.67
C LYS A 203 -20.16 -1.43 17.03
N MET A 204 -19.37 -1.17 18.06
CA MET A 204 -19.90 -0.95 19.40
C MET A 204 -20.37 0.49 19.54
N GLN A 205 -21.54 0.66 20.19
CA GLN A 205 -22.07 1.99 20.50
C GLN A 205 -21.08 2.76 21.39
N ARG A 206 -20.82 4.00 21.05
CA ARG A 206 -19.94 4.88 21.82
C ARG A 206 -20.45 6.33 21.82
N GLU A 207 -19.97 7.11 22.81
CA GLU A 207 -20.22 8.56 22.84
C GLU A 207 -19.56 9.25 21.64
N GLY A 208 -20.23 10.23 21.07
CA GLY A 208 -19.72 11.02 19.93
C GLY A 208 -19.87 10.38 18.55
N LEU A 209 -20.36 9.15 18.49
CA LEU A 209 -20.67 8.48 17.21
C LEU A 209 -21.96 7.66 17.36
N GLN A 210 -23.03 8.15 16.80
CA GLN A 210 -24.32 7.47 16.83
C GLN A 210 -24.48 6.55 15.63
N PRO A 211 -25.09 5.36 15.77
CA PRO A 211 -25.53 4.58 14.62
C PRO A 211 -26.55 5.39 13.81
N GLU A 212 -26.48 5.29 12.49
CA GLU A 212 -27.32 6.05 11.55
C GLU A 212 -28.81 5.68 11.66
N GLU A 213 -29.05 4.41 11.99
CA GLU A 213 -30.40 3.86 12.22
C GLU A 213 -30.36 2.89 13.40
N PRO A 214 -31.49 2.68 14.08
CA PRO A 214 -31.58 1.66 15.12
C PRO A 214 -31.19 0.28 14.59
N GLY A 215 -30.14 -0.31 15.18
CA GLY A 215 -29.60 -1.62 14.78
C GLY A 215 -28.52 -1.57 13.70
N ALA A 216 -28.17 -0.41 13.16
CA ALA A 216 -27.04 -0.25 12.27
C ALA A 216 -25.71 -0.56 12.99
N ILE A 217 -24.77 -1.14 12.24
CA ILE A 217 -23.43 -1.49 12.75
C ILE A 217 -22.47 -0.40 12.31
N GLY A 218 -22.06 0.46 13.26
CA GLY A 218 -21.10 1.54 13.01
C GLY A 218 -21.58 2.61 12.04
N PRO A 219 -20.69 3.50 11.60
CA PRO A 219 -20.99 4.65 10.73
C PRO A 219 -20.76 4.36 9.24
N MET A 220 -21.02 3.13 8.76
CA MET A 220 -20.62 2.71 7.41
C MET A 220 -21.29 3.51 6.30
N GLY A 221 -22.57 3.87 6.47
CA GLY A 221 -23.30 4.72 5.51
C GLY A 221 -22.74 6.14 5.48
N GLN A 222 -22.40 6.72 6.64
CA GLN A 222 -21.78 8.03 6.74
C GLN A 222 -20.39 8.05 6.07
N ILE A 223 -19.57 7.02 6.30
CA ILE A 223 -18.26 6.88 5.66
C ILE A 223 -18.43 6.79 4.14
N LYS A 224 -19.38 5.96 3.67
CA LYS A 224 -19.67 5.82 2.25
C LYS A 224 -20.10 7.15 1.63
N ALA A 225 -21.03 7.86 2.23
CA ALA A 225 -21.50 9.16 1.75
C ALA A 225 -20.39 10.23 1.68
N ILE A 226 -19.44 10.20 2.64
CA ILE A 226 -18.27 11.08 2.62
C ILE A 226 -17.33 10.72 1.47
N LYS A 227 -17.07 9.43 1.26
CA LYS A 227 -16.20 8.95 0.16
C LYS A 227 -16.78 9.26 -1.23
N GLU A 228 -18.10 9.19 -1.39
CA GLU A 228 -18.79 9.52 -2.65
C GLU A 228 -18.59 10.98 -3.10
N ARG A 229 -18.08 11.85 -2.22
CA ARG A 229 -17.71 13.24 -2.57
C ARG A 229 -16.44 13.33 -3.42
N GLY A 230 -15.69 12.24 -3.59
CA GLY A 230 -14.52 12.18 -4.47
C GLY A 230 -13.30 12.98 -3.99
N LEU A 231 -13.25 13.34 -2.71
CA LEU A 231 -12.08 13.97 -2.06
C LEU A 231 -11.40 12.97 -1.13
N PRO A 232 -10.08 13.11 -0.88
CA PRO A 232 -9.42 12.44 0.23
C PRO A 232 -10.19 12.64 1.54
N VAL A 233 -10.25 11.61 2.38
CA VAL A 233 -10.93 11.70 3.67
C VAL A 233 -9.91 11.84 4.78
N ALA A 234 -9.99 12.92 5.54
CA ALA A 234 -9.20 13.08 6.78
C ALA A 234 -9.92 12.39 7.94
N TYR A 235 -9.30 11.36 8.50
CA TYR A 235 -9.72 10.77 9.76
C TYR A 235 -9.29 11.67 10.92
N VAL A 236 -10.25 12.17 11.70
CA VAL A 236 -10.00 13.16 12.75
C VAL A 236 -10.54 12.68 14.10
N GLY A 237 -9.82 12.91 15.19
CA GLY A 237 -10.29 12.54 16.53
C GLY A 237 -9.69 13.38 17.64
N ASP A 238 -10.37 13.41 18.80
CA ASP A 238 -9.85 14.12 19.97
C ASP A 238 -8.65 13.37 20.59
N VAL A 239 -8.83 12.07 20.91
CA VAL A 239 -7.75 11.18 21.37
C VAL A 239 -7.83 9.90 20.55
N VAL A 240 -6.78 9.57 19.82
CA VAL A 240 -6.81 8.51 18.81
C VAL A 240 -5.82 7.40 19.14
N GLY A 241 -6.28 6.16 19.01
CA GLY A 241 -5.42 4.98 18.93
C GLY A 241 -4.84 4.46 20.23
N THR A 242 -5.46 4.74 21.37
CA THR A 242 -5.11 4.11 22.65
C THR A 242 -5.38 2.61 22.60
N GLY A 243 -4.68 1.81 23.40
CA GLY A 243 -4.83 0.35 23.43
C GLY A 243 -3.76 -0.42 22.68
N SER A 244 -3.99 -1.71 22.39
CA SER A 244 -2.94 -2.66 21.95
C SER A 244 -3.08 -3.22 20.55
N SER A 245 -4.27 -3.26 19.94
CA SER A 245 -4.54 -3.87 18.61
C SER A 245 -4.20 -2.92 17.43
N ARG A 246 -3.10 -2.23 17.50
CA ARG A 246 -2.74 -1.07 16.66
C ARG A 246 -2.66 -1.37 15.17
N LYS A 247 -2.03 -2.47 14.78
CA LYS A 247 -1.82 -2.82 13.36
C LYS A 247 -3.15 -3.07 12.64
N SER A 248 -4.04 -3.85 13.24
CA SER A 248 -5.38 -4.09 12.68
C SER A 248 -6.26 -2.86 12.74
N ALA A 249 -6.13 -2.03 13.79
CA ALA A 249 -6.82 -0.74 13.89
C ALA A 249 -6.39 0.22 12.77
N THR A 250 -5.07 0.35 12.51
CA THR A 250 -4.57 1.13 11.38
C THR A 250 -5.09 0.60 10.06
N ASN A 251 -5.05 -0.72 9.83
CA ASN A 251 -5.59 -1.32 8.61
C ASN A 251 -7.08 -1.01 8.42
N SER A 252 -7.89 -1.03 9.50
CA SER A 252 -9.31 -0.67 9.42
C SER A 252 -9.52 0.79 9.01
N VAL A 253 -8.76 1.72 9.60
CA VAL A 253 -8.81 3.15 9.25
C VAL A 253 -8.38 3.35 7.80
N LEU A 254 -7.25 2.78 7.39
CA LEU A 254 -6.72 2.96 6.05
C LEU A 254 -7.56 2.27 4.98
N TRP A 255 -8.26 1.18 5.31
CA TRP A 255 -9.22 0.57 4.38
C TRP A 255 -10.28 1.56 3.89
N PHE A 256 -10.74 2.43 4.79
CA PHE A 256 -11.74 3.43 4.43
C PHE A 256 -11.15 4.77 3.98
N PHE A 257 -10.01 5.17 4.52
CA PHE A 257 -9.49 6.53 4.39
C PHE A 257 -8.09 6.61 3.76
N GLY A 258 -7.47 5.48 3.44
CA GLY A 258 -6.22 5.40 2.69
C GLY A 258 -6.46 5.17 1.20
N ASP A 259 -5.35 5.08 0.47
CA ASP A 259 -5.28 4.87 -0.96
C ASP A 259 -4.97 3.40 -1.28
N GLU A 260 -5.49 2.91 -2.40
CA GLU A 260 -5.15 1.59 -2.92
C GLU A 260 -3.65 1.53 -3.27
N ILE A 261 -3.05 0.36 -3.06
CA ILE A 261 -1.66 0.11 -3.43
C ILE A 261 -1.66 -0.73 -4.70
N ASP A 262 -1.06 -0.21 -5.76
CA ASP A 262 -1.00 -0.91 -7.06
C ASP A 262 -0.44 -2.33 -6.92
N GLY A 263 -1.17 -3.30 -7.46
CA GLY A 263 -0.79 -4.71 -7.41
C GLY A 263 -0.86 -5.37 -6.02
N VAL A 264 -1.35 -4.68 -4.98
CA VAL A 264 -1.51 -5.24 -3.63
C VAL A 264 -3.00 -5.36 -3.29
N PRO A 265 -3.59 -6.54 -3.44
CA PRO A 265 -5.02 -6.71 -3.18
C PRO A 265 -5.37 -6.54 -1.70
N ASN A 266 -6.54 -5.95 -1.45
CA ASN A 266 -7.21 -5.88 -0.15
C ASN A 266 -6.42 -5.18 0.97
N LYS A 267 -5.54 -4.23 0.61
CA LYS A 267 -4.78 -3.43 1.57
C LYS A 267 -4.61 -2.02 1.02
N ASN A 268 -4.84 -1.02 1.87
CA ASN A 268 -4.60 0.38 1.57
C ASN A 268 -3.47 0.94 2.45
N SER A 269 -2.88 2.04 2.00
CA SER A 269 -1.81 2.79 2.66
C SER A 269 -2.05 4.29 2.55
N GLY A 270 -1.14 5.11 3.03
CA GLY A 270 -1.27 6.57 2.93
C GLY A 270 -2.39 7.14 3.80
N GLY A 271 -3.17 8.06 3.24
CA GLY A 271 -4.28 8.70 3.94
C GLY A 271 -3.87 9.80 4.92
N ILE A 272 -4.86 10.39 5.60
CA ILE A 272 -4.66 11.54 6.50
C ILE A 272 -5.27 11.21 7.87
N CYS A 273 -4.47 11.33 8.93
CA CYS A 273 -4.91 11.15 10.31
C CYS A 273 -4.54 12.36 11.17
N ILE A 274 -5.54 13.02 11.73
CA ILE A 274 -5.38 14.22 12.58
C ILE A 274 -5.96 13.93 13.95
N GLY A 275 -5.18 14.11 15.01
CA GLY A 275 -5.66 13.98 16.38
C GLY A 275 -5.31 15.21 17.21
N ASN A 276 -6.19 15.61 18.14
CA ASN A 276 -5.72 16.53 19.19
C ASN A 276 -4.63 15.85 20.03
N LYS A 277 -4.79 14.52 20.23
CA LYS A 277 -3.75 13.61 20.73
C LYS A 277 -3.81 12.29 19.99
N ILE A 278 -2.64 11.73 19.67
CA ILE A 278 -2.52 10.42 19.05
C ILE A 278 -1.58 9.55 19.89
N ALA A 279 -2.04 8.36 20.27
CA ALA A 279 -1.21 7.43 21.04
C ALA A 279 0.08 7.10 20.27
N PRO A 280 1.28 7.17 20.89
CA PRO A 280 2.55 7.13 20.17
C PRO A 280 2.73 5.92 19.27
N ILE A 281 2.27 4.75 19.71
CA ILE A 281 2.44 3.52 18.91
C ILE A 281 1.45 3.47 17.74
N PHE A 282 0.24 4.03 17.90
CA PHE A 282 -0.69 4.17 16.77
C PHE A 282 -0.16 5.19 15.76
N PHE A 283 0.37 6.32 16.24
CA PHE A 283 1.06 7.32 15.42
C PHE A 283 2.14 6.68 14.55
N ASN A 284 3.08 5.96 15.17
CA ASN A 284 4.15 5.27 14.46
C ASN A 284 3.64 4.22 13.47
N THR A 285 2.52 3.56 13.76
CA THR A 285 1.94 2.56 12.84
C THR A 285 1.33 3.23 11.61
N MET A 286 0.77 4.44 11.77
CA MET A 286 0.30 5.25 10.66
C MET A 286 1.47 5.75 9.79
N GLU A 287 2.59 6.20 10.40
CA GLU A 287 3.83 6.55 9.68
C GLU A 287 4.38 5.36 8.90
N ASP A 288 4.40 4.16 9.50
CA ASP A 288 4.83 2.92 8.82
C ASP A 288 4.01 2.64 7.56
N ALA A 289 2.74 3.05 7.56
CA ALA A 289 1.83 2.90 6.43
C ALA A 289 1.84 4.08 5.45
N GLY A 290 2.73 5.06 5.62
CA GLY A 290 2.86 6.22 4.73
C GLY A 290 1.75 7.26 4.90
N ALA A 291 0.99 7.23 5.98
CA ALA A 291 -0.05 8.22 6.24
C ALA A 291 0.55 9.57 6.67
N LEU A 292 -0.08 10.67 6.22
CA LEU A 292 0.16 12.00 6.77
C LEU A 292 -0.54 12.08 8.13
N VAL A 293 0.23 11.85 9.21
CA VAL A 293 -0.28 11.79 10.58
C VAL A 293 0.33 12.91 11.41
N PHE A 294 -0.52 13.69 12.08
CA PHE A 294 -0.05 14.79 12.94
C PHE A 294 -1.06 15.15 14.03
N GLU A 295 -0.57 15.82 15.08
CA GLU A 295 -1.40 16.35 16.17
C GLU A 295 -1.73 17.82 15.91
N ALA A 296 -3.01 18.16 16.03
CA ALA A 296 -3.53 19.52 15.87
C ALA A 296 -4.80 19.70 16.72
N PRO A 297 -5.10 20.93 17.22
CA PRO A 297 -6.41 21.23 17.80
C PRO A 297 -7.54 20.93 16.82
N VAL A 298 -8.54 20.14 17.22
CA VAL A 298 -9.60 19.65 16.31
C VAL A 298 -11.00 20.15 16.70
N GLU A 299 -11.13 21.03 17.69
CA GLU A 299 -12.41 21.47 18.25
C GLU A 299 -13.31 22.15 17.21
N LYS A 300 -12.72 22.92 16.27
CA LYS A 300 -13.44 23.62 15.20
C LYS A 300 -13.68 22.79 13.95
N ILE A 301 -13.20 21.55 13.92
CA ILE A 301 -13.30 20.66 12.76
C ILE A 301 -14.48 19.71 12.98
N ASN A 302 -15.33 19.55 11.96
CA ASN A 302 -16.55 18.74 12.06
C ASN A 302 -16.66 17.73 10.90
N THR A 303 -17.33 16.61 11.14
CA THR A 303 -17.62 15.61 10.13
C THR A 303 -18.39 16.22 8.94
N GLY A 304 -17.99 15.86 7.74
CA GLY A 304 -18.56 16.35 6.48
C GLY A 304 -18.04 17.72 6.05
N GLN A 305 -17.27 18.42 6.90
CA GLN A 305 -16.63 19.68 6.53
C GLN A 305 -15.52 19.41 5.52
N VAL A 306 -15.40 20.29 4.53
CA VAL A 306 -14.23 20.32 3.64
C VAL A 306 -13.21 21.25 4.25
N ILE A 307 -11.98 20.76 4.39
CA ILE A 307 -10.85 21.50 4.95
C ILE A 307 -9.71 21.55 3.93
N LYS A 308 -8.86 22.55 4.09
CA LYS A 308 -7.57 22.66 3.41
C LYS A 308 -6.46 22.55 4.43
N ILE A 309 -5.59 21.60 4.23
CA ILE A 309 -4.42 21.35 5.07
C ILE A 309 -3.21 21.92 4.36
N PHE A 310 -2.41 22.72 5.05
CA PHE A 310 -1.15 23.28 4.58
C PHE A 310 -0.01 22.68 5.43
N PRO A 311 0.51 21.51 5.05
CA PRO A 311 1.40 20.74 5.92
C PRO A 311 2.68 21.46 6.28
N TYR A 312 3.27 22.20 5.31
CA TYR A 312 4.51 22.94 5.50
C TYR A 312 4.34 24.26 6.25
N GLU A 313 3.10 24.80 6.26
CA GLU A 313 2.79 26.04 6.98
C GLU A 313 2.21 25.77 8.37
N GLY A 314 1.88 24.50 8.68
CA GLY A 314 1.34 24.09 9.97
C GLY A 314 -0.06 24.65 10.26
N LYS A 315 -0.94 24.75 9.24
CA LYS A 315 -2.30 25.26 9.41
C LYS A 315 -3.36 24.44 8.68
N ILE A 316 -4.57 24.48 9.21
CA ILE A 316 -5.78 23.96 8.59
C ILE A 316 -6.78 25.10 8.46
N THR A 317 -7.39 25.27 7.30
CA THR A 317 -8.44 26.26 7.06
C THR A 317 -9.72 25.58 6.54
N ASP A 318 -10.83 26.32 6.61
CA ASP A 318 -12.01 25.99 5.82
C ASP A 318 -11.87 26.42 4.35
N GLU A 319 -12.90 26.22 3.55
CA GLU A 319 -12.91 26.63 2.14
C GLU A 319 -12.84 28.15 1.92
N SER A 320 -13.27 28.95 2.93
CA SER A 320 -13.22 30.42 2.87
C SER A 320 -11.83 30.98 3.23
N GLY A 321 -10.95 30.15 3.80
CA GLY A 321 -9.62 30.54 4.29
C GLY A 321 -9.61 30.90 5.78
N GLU A 322 -10.71 30.70 6.53
CA GLU A 322 -10.71 30.86 7.97
C GLU A 322 -9.84 29.77 8.62
N ILE A 323 -8.94 30.17 9.53
CA ILE A 323 -8.06 29.26 10.25
C ILE A 323 -8.87 28.46 11.28
N LEU A 324 -8.97 27.15 11.06
CA LEU A 324 -9.61 26.20 11.98
C LEU A 324 -8.63 25.68 13.02
N SER A 325 -7.37 25.49 12.64
CA SER A 325 -6.32 24.93 13.49
C SER A 325 -4.94 25.36 13.03
N GLU A 326 -4.02 25.49 13.98
CA GLU A 326 -2.59 25.65 13.75
C GLU A 326 -1.85 24.51 14.47
N PHE A 327 -0.78 24.01 13.87
CA PHE A 327 -0.02 22.86 14.39
C PHE A 327 1.45 22.95 14.01
N GLU A 328 2.27 22.17 14.69
CA GLU A 328 3.67 21.99 14.37
C GLU A 328 3.93 20.51 14.16
N MET A 329 4.60 20.16 13.05
CA MET A 329 5.01 18.78 12.79
C MET A 329 6.03 18.33 13.83
N LYS A 330 5.89 17.12 14.38
CA LYS A 330 6.87 16.54 15.30
C LYS A 330 8.25 16.40 14.69
N SER A 331 8.31 16.21 13.37
CA SER A 331 9.53 16.10 12.58
C SER A 331 9.21 16.31 11.11
N ASP A 332 10.11 16.98 10.38
CA ASP A 332 10.00 17.13 8.93
C ASP A 332 10.21 15.80 8.17
N VAL A 333 10.77 14.79 8.85
CA VAL A 333 10.96 13.44 8.28
C VAL A 333 9.65 12.80 7.86
N ILE A 334 8.52 13.19 8.46
CA ILE A 334 7.21 12.65 8.08
C ILE A 334 6.87 12.92 6.61
N PHE A 335 7.33 14.03 6.04
CA PHE A 335 7.13 14.33 4.62
C PHE A 335 7.89 13.34 3.72
N ASP A 336 9.11 12.99 4.12
CA ASP A 336 9.90 11.98 3.43
C ASP A 336 9.29 10.57 3.60
N GLU A 337 8.71 10.27 4.77
CA GLU A 337 8.02 9.01 5.03
C GLU A 337 6.77 8.84 4.16
N VAL A 338 5.98 9.90 4.02
CA VAL A 338 4.82 9.92 3.11
C VAL A 338 5.28 9.76 1.65
N GLN A 339 6.28 10.52 1.21
CA GLN A 339 6.81 10.44 -0.16
C GLN A 339 7.41 9.05 -0.46
N ALA A 340 7.95 8.36 0.53
CA ALA A 340 8.51 7.01 0.39
C ALA A 340 7.48 5.88 0.50
N ASP A 341 6.17 6.19 0.65
CA ASP A 341 5.09 5.23 0.94
C ASP A 341 5.31 4.46 2.25
N GLY A 342 5.91 5.11 3.23
CA GLY A 342 6.08 4.62 4.60
C GLY A 342 7.50 4.66 5.14
N ARG A 343 7.59 4.74 6.45
CA ARG A 343 8.84 4.86 7.19
C ARG A 343 9.82 3.73 6.91
N ILE A 344 9.33 2.50 6.80
CA ILE A 344 10.20 1.33 6.54
C ILE A 344 10.83 1.44 5.15
N ASN A 345 10.06 1.81 4.14
CA ASN A 345 10.56 2.02 2.79
C ASN A 345 11.63 3.12 2.74
N LEU A 346 11.40 4.22 3.48
CA LEU A 346 12.38 5.31 3.60
C LEU A 346 13.70 4.84 4.21
N ILE A 347 13.64 4.08 5.31
CA ILE A 347 14.85 3.56 5.99
C ILE A 347 15.63 2.63 5.07
N ILE A 348 14.95 1.69 4.42
CA ILE A 348 15.59 0.71 3.52
C ILE A 348 16.19 1.43 2.31
N GLY A 349 15.43 2.32 1.67
CA GLY A 349 15.91 3.06 0.51
C GLY A 349 17.11 3.96 0.83
N ARG A 350 17.09 4.68 1.95
CA ARG A 350 18.24 5.48 2.42
C ARG A 350 19.48 4.62 2.69
N SER A 351 19.30 3.43 3.27
CA SER A 351 20.39 2.47 3.48
C SER A 351 20.98 1.99 2.14
N LEU A 352 20.12 1.67 1.17
CA LEU A 352 20.54 1.30 -0.18
C LEU A 352 21.31 2.43 -0.87
N THR A 353 20.79 3.66 -0.82
CA THR A 353 21.47 4.85 -1.36
C THR A 353 22.85 5.07 -0.75
N GLN A 354 22.96 4.95 0.58
CA GLN A 354 24.27 5.08 1.25
C GLN A 354 25.25 4.00 0.80
N ARG A 355 24.81 2.76 0.66
CA ARG A 355 25.61 1.64 0.18
C ARG A 355 26.07 1.86 -1.26
N SER A 356 25.17 2.31 -2.12
CA SER A 356 25.44 2.59 -3.54
C SER A 356 26.46 3.71 -3.72
N ARG A 357 26.37 4.78 -2.94
CA ARG A 357 27.37 5.87 -2.93
C ARG A 357 28.76 5.43 -2.50
N ALA A 358 28.86 4.40 -1.68
CA ALA A 358 30.16 3.87 -1.24
C ALA A 358 30.91 3.09 -2.34
N VAL A 359 30.20 2.58 -3.36
CA VAL A 359 30.75 1.80 -4.48
C VAL A 359 30.54 2.48 -5.84
N SER A 360 30.11 3.76 -5.85
CA SER A 360 29.78 4.52 -7.07
C SER A 360 30.95 4.49 -8.08
N TYR A 361 30.62 4.20 -9.34
CA TYR A 361 31.54 4.07 -10.47
C TYR A 361 31.74 5.39 -11.24
N THR A 362 31.73 6.53 -10.56
CA THR A 362 31.95 7.87 -11.15
C THR A 362 33.42 8.08 -11.53
#